data_0e21602b4b70995b9fa7a42d30762557
#
_entry.id   0e21602b4b70995b9fa7a42d30762557
#
_cell.length_a   1.000
_cell.length_b   1.000
_cell.length_c   1.000
_cell.angle_alpha   90.00
_cell.angle_beta   90.00
_cell.angle_gamma   90.00
#
_symmetry.space_group_name_H-M   'P 1'
#
loop_
_entity.id
_entity.type
_entity.pdbx_description
1 polymer ?
#
loop_
_entity_poly.entity_id
_entity_poly.type
_entity_poly.pdbx_seq_one_letter_code
_entity_poly.pdbx_strand_id
1 'polypeptide(L)'
;MKSIISVWIWIYLVFGGIFVSANDVIKWKLAMTWPSTLKPLASPPFKVSEMIKEMSGGKFIIEVHGKEKHKAALGILDMVKNKQYEMGHSTSIYWKGKDINTIWFTTVPFGMTTKEQYAWLYYGDGMKYMKQVYDRFKVLSFPGGNTGSQMGGWFRKEIKTVEDLKGLKMRIPGLAGEVMARLGVNVTNIPGGELYTSLDRGTIDALEWVGPGMDIKMGFHKVAPYYYTGWHEPSSELQFMINKKAYEKLPDEYKSMLKTAMKAASADMYIENFAESAVAWDKMKQDYPNIKVKSFPLPVMKALKKSTDEVLEGYASKNELFKEIWENQKEFMKKARKWSLIEEYGYIKTTLGVE
;
A
#
# COMPACT_ATOMS: atom_id res chain seq x y z
N MET A 1 -17.38 67.75 52.36
CA MET A 1 -16.60 66.47 52.32
C MET A 1 -17.53 65.43 51.76
N LYS A 2 -17.37 65.07 50.45
CA LYS A 2 -18.12 63.99 49.80
C LYS A 2 -17.08 63.01 49.27
N SER A 3 -17.06 61.80 49.81
CA SER A 3 -16.19 60.67 49.43
C SER A 3 -16.72 60.04 48.20
N ILE A 4 -15.87 59.95 47.13
CA ILE A 4 -16.15 59.21 45.89
C ILE A 4 -15.53 57.83 46.04
N ILE A 5 -16.36 56.83 46.13
CA ILE A 5 -15.95 55.39 46.12
C ILE A 5 -15.89 54.99 44.64
N SER A 6 -14.69 54.70 44.13
CA SER A 6 -14.46 54.13 42.81
C SER A 6 -14.57 52.62 42.88
N VAL A 7 -15.60 52.05 42.24
CA VAL A 7 -15.78 50.62 42.09
C VAL A 7 -14.99 50.17 40.83
N TRP A 8 -13.93 49.37 41.01
CA TRP A 8 -13.25 48.69 39.94
C TRP A 8 -13.95 47.37 39.64
N ILE A 9 -14.59 47.28 38.45
CA ILE A 9 -15.16 46.02 37.92
C ILE A 9 -14.05 45.30 37.19
N TRP A 10 -13.63 44.15 37.74
CA TRP A 10 -12.75 43.20 37.07
C TRP A 10 -13.61 42.32 36.14
N ILE A 11 -13.43 42.49 34.81
CA ILE A 11 -14.01 41.59 33.83
C ILE A 11 -13.06 40.39 33.69
N TYR A 12 -13.45 39.27 34.26
CA TYR A 12 -12.80 37.98 33.97
C TYR A 12 -13.28 37.48 32.59
N LEU A 13 -12.44 37.65 31.57
CA LEU A 13 -12.57 36.92 30.30
C LEU A 13 -12.22 35.45 30.57
N VAL A 14 -13.27 34.63 30.72
CA VAL A 14 -13.12 33.18 30.77
C VAL A 14 -12.84 32.71 29.33
N PHE A 15 -11.57 32.60 28.97
CA PHE A 15 -11.17 31.78 27.82
C PHE A 15 -11.42 30.31 28.22
N GLY A 16 -12.52 29.75 27.73
CA GLY A 16 -12.83 28.35 27.85
C GLY A 16 -11.87 27.50 26.98
N GLY A 17 -10.62 27.46 27.35
CA GLY A 17 -9.69 26.45 26.83
C GLY A 17 -10.13 25.10 27.39
N ILE A 18 -10.41 24.16 26.54
CA ILE A 18 -10.57 22.77 26.92
C ILE A 18 -9.21 22.31 27.44
N PHE A 19 -9.00 22.43 28.76
CA PHE A 19 -7.86 21.80 29.44
C PHE A 19 -8.10 20.29 29.38
N VAL A 20 -7.50 19.61 28.40
CA VAL A 20 -7.30 18.18 28.50
C VAL A 20 -6.40 17.99 29.72
N SER A 21 -6.91 17.32 30.75
CA SER A 21 -6.17 17.03 31.97
C SER A 21 -4.82 16.40 31.61
N ALA A 22 -3.74 16.90 32.18
CA ALA A 22 -2.36 16.47 31.90
C ALA A 22 -2.06 14.99 32.19
N ASN A 23 -3.06 14.21 32.61
CA ASN A 23 -2.93 12.82 33.03
C ASN A 23 -3.74 11.80 32.21
N ASP A 24 -4.54 12.21 31.21
CA ASP A 24 -5.38 11.26 30.46
C ASP A 24 -4.58 10.61 29.34
N VAL A 25 -4.35 9.30 29.44
CA VAL A 25 -3.73 8.50 28.39
C VAL A 25 -4.72 8.28 27.26
N ILE A 26 -4.40 8.76 26.07
CA ILE A 26 -5.16 8.47 24.84
C ILE A 26 -4.84 7.05 24.40
N LYS A 27 -5.87 6.23 24.23
CA LYS A 27 -5.75 4.86 23.74
C LYS A 27 -6.51 4.68 22.45
N TRP A 28 -5.81 4.28 21.39
CA TRP A 28 -6.38 3.92 20.10
C TRP A 28 -6.15 2.46 19.77
N LYS A 29 -6.98 1.91 18.91
CA LYS A 29 -6.80 0.59 18.29
C LYS A 29 -6.53 0.76 16.81
N LEU A 30 -5.57 -0.02 16.30
CA LEU A 30 -5.22 -0.10 14.90
C LEU A 30 -5.49 -1.54 14.40
N ALA A 31 -6.39 -1.70 13.42
CA ALA A 31 -6.60 -2.98 12.74
C ALA A 31 -5.72 -3.06 11.49
N MET A 32 -5.11 -4.22 11.22
CA MET A 32 -4.37 -4.45 9.98
C MET A 32 -4.83 -5.70 9.23
N THR A 33 -4.71 -5.67 7.91
CA THR A 33 -5.05 -6.80 7.01
C THR A 33 -4.20 -8.03 7.27
N TRP A 34 -3.00 -7.86 7.77
CA TRP A 34 -1.96 -8.88 7.88
C TRP A 34 -2.03 -9.62 9.21
N PRO A 35 -1.64 -10.92 9.26
CA PRO A 35 -1.25 -11.56 10.51
C PRO A 35 -0.09 -10.79 11.16
N SER A 36 -0.07 -10.69 12.48
CA SER A 36 0.97 -9.96 13.21
C SER A 36 2.41 -10.47 12.95
N THR A 37 2.54 -11.70 12.48
CA THR A 37 3.82 -12.36 12.17
C THR A 37 4.29 -12.12 10.74
N LEU A 38 3.46 -11.57 9.85
CA LEU A 38 3.78 -11.43 8.42
C LEU A 38 4.59 -10.16 8.15
N LYS A 39 5.84 -10.16 8.56
CA LYS A 39 6.80 -9.09 8.25
C LYS A 39 7.33 -9.23 6.81
N PRO A 40 7.63 -8.12 6.11
CA PRO A 40 7.59 -6.72 6.55
C PRO A 40 6.22 -6.04 6.48
N LEU A 41 5.17 -6.65 5.89
CA LEU A 41 3.84 -6.03 5.77
C LEU A 41 3.23 -5.61 7.13
N ALA A 42 3.50 -6.38 8.18
CA ALA A 42 3.03 -6.09 9.53
C ALA A 42 3.95 -5.12 10.31
N SER A 43 5.17 -4.83 9.83
CA SER A 43 6.15 -4.03 10.58
C SER A 43 5.70 -2.58 10.82
N PRO A 44 5.14 -1.82 9.84
CA PRO A 44 4.81 -0.41 10.01
C PRO A 44 3.85 -0.10 11.17
N PRO A 45 2.73 -0.83 11.39
CA PRO A 45 1.85 -0.60 12.53
C PRO A 45 2.55 -0.70 13.88
N PHE A 46 3.41 -1.70 14.07
CA PHE A 46 4.14 -1.88 15.33
C PHE A 46 5.17 -0.76 15.53
N LYS A 47 5.92 -0.39 14.47
CA LYS A 47 6.89 0.72 14.53
C LYS A 47 6.19 2.05 14.86
N VAL A 48 5.03 2.33 14.25
CA VAL A 48 4.24 3.52 14.59
C VAL A 48 3.76 3.49 16.04
N SER A 49 3.26 2.35 16.51
CA SER A 49 2.81 2.19 17.90
C SER A 49 3.95 2.47 18.91
N GLU A 50 5.14 1.93 18.66
CA GLU A 50 6.33 2.13 19.51
C GLU A 50 6.77 3.60 19.49
N MET A 51 6.99 4.19 18.30
CA MET A 51 7.41 5.58 18.17
C MET A 51 6.42 6.55 18.83
N ILE A 52 5.11 6.33 18.68
CA ILE A 52 4.08 7.17 19.28
C ILE A 52 4.13 7.07 20.81
N LYS A 53 4.26 5.86 21.35
CA LYS A 53 4.40 5.64 22.79
C LYS A 53 5.62 6.37 23.34
N GLU A 54 6.77 6.26 22.68
CA GLU A 54 8.02 6.91 23.09
C GLU A 54 7.91 8.44 23.01
N MET A 55 7.55 9.00 21.83
CA MET A 55 7.46 10.44 21.63
C MET A 55 6.45 11.13 22.56
N SER A 56 5.36 10.43 22.91
CA SER A 56 4.32 10.97 23.81
C SER A 56 4.63 10.74 25.31
N GLY A 57 5.77 10.14 25.67
CA GLY A 57 6.06 9.74 27.05
C GLY A 57 5.01 8.79 27.63
N GLY A 58 4.45 7.90 26.79
CA GLY A 58 3.41 6.95 27.17
C GLY A 58 1.99 7.53 27.27
N LYS A 59 1.79 8.79 26.91
CA LYS A 59 0.46 9.44 26.99
C LYS A 59 -0.43 9.17 25.77
N PHE A 60 0.13 8.65 24.67
CA PHE A 60 -0.64 8.18 23.53
C PHE A 60 -0.21 6.75 23.19
N ILE A 61 -1.14 5.80 23.31
CA ILE A 61 -0.92 4.37 23.10
C ILE A 61 -1.78 3.90 21.92
N ILE A 62 -1.16 3.17 20.99
CA ILE A 62 -1.85 2.53 19.87
C ILE A 62 -1.71 1.01 20.03
N GLU A 63 -2.82 0.33 20.28
CA GLU A 63 -2.88 -1.13 20.34
C GLU A 63 -3.04 -1.69 18.94
N VAL A 64 -2.07 -2.49 18.47
CA VAL A 64 -2.08 -3.08 17.12
C VAL A 64 -2.79 -4.43 17.13
N HIS A 65 -3.78 -4.57 16.26
CA HIS A 65 -4.56 -5.78 16.07
C HIS A 65 -4.31 -6.36 14.68
N GLY A 66 -3.61 -7.48 14.62
CA GLY A 66 -3.48 -8.27 13.40
C GLY A 66 -4.77 -8.97 12.99
N LYS A 67 -4.76 -9.60 11.82
CA LYS A 67 -5.89 -10.37 11.27
C LYS A 67 -6.47 -11.37 12.28
N GLU A 68 -5.66 -11.91 13.14
CA GLU A 68 -6.05 -12.90 14.17
C GLU A 68 -7.01 -12.35 15.23
N LYS A 69 -7.02 -11.02 15.43
CA LYS A 69 -7.91 -10.35 16.40
C LYS A 69 -9.24 -9.85 15.79
N HIS A 70 -9.40 -9.95 14.47
CA HIS A 70 -10.64 -9.60 13.78
C HIS A 70 -10.85 -10.49 12.55
N LYS A 71 -12.12 -10.64 12.09
CA LYS A 71 -12.46 -11.63 11.04
C LYS A 71 -12.46 -11.06 9.61
N ALA A 72 -12.33 -9.74 9.43
CA ALA A 72 -12.50 -9.08 8.15
C ALA A 72 -11.17 -8.50 7.64
N ALA A 73 -10.24 -9.36 7.20
CA ALA A 73 -8.92 -8.95 6.71
C ALA A 73 -8.99 -7.89 5.60
N LEU A 74 -9.93 -7.98 4.67
CA LEU A 74 -10.09 -7.04 3.56
C LEU A 74 -11.07 -5.89 3.87
N GLY A 75 -11.63 -5.85 5.09
CA GLY A 75 -12.65 -4.88 5.52
C GLY A 75 -12.10 -3.71 6.34
N ILE A 76 -10.80 -3.46 6.36
CA ILE A 76 -10.16 -2.47 7.24
C ILE A 76 -10.71 -1.06 7.02
N LEU A 77 -10.92 -0.65 5.76
CA LEU A 77 -11.51 0.66 5.46
C LEU A 77 -12.87 0.85 6.13
N ASP A 78 -13.74 -0.17 6.10
CA ASP A 78 -15.06 -0.10 6.71
C ASP A 78 -14.98 -0.07 8.24
N MET A 79 -14.07 -0.83 8.85
CA MET A 79 -13.86 -0.79 10.29
C MET A 79 -13.47 0.61 10.77
N VAL A 80 -12.55 1.28 10.07
CA VAL A 80 -12.12 2.65 10.39
C VAL A 80 -13.24 3.65 10.11
N LYS A 81 -13.89 3.55 8.95
CA LYS A 81 -15.05 4.40 8.58
C LYS A 81 -16.15 4.33 9.63
N ASN A 82 -16.47 3.13 10.11
CA ASN A 82 -17.56 2.89 11.06
C ASN A 82 -17.11 3.03 12.53
N LYS A 83 -15.89 3.52 12.80
CA LYS A 83 -15.35 3.77 14.14
C LYS A 83 -15.24 2.52 15.03
N GLN A 84 -15.09 1.35 14.43
CA GLN A 84 -14.73 0.13 15.18
C GLN A 84 -13.27 0.17 15.61
N TYR A 85 -12.45 0.89 14.84
CA TYR A 85 -11.05 1.19 15.09
C TYR A 85 -10.77 2.66 14.75
N GLU A 86 -9.90 3.30 15.52
CA GLU A 86 -9.44 4.66 15.26
C GLU A 86 -8.52 4.70 14.04
N MET A 87 -7.68 3.66 13.90
CA MET A 87 -6.72 3.50 12.80
C MET A 87 -6.88 2.16 12.09
N GLY A 88 -6.38 2.12 10.87
CA GLY A 88 -6.22 0.89 10.09
C GLY A 88 -4.95 0.91 9.28
N HIS A 89 -4.46 -0.28 8.90
CA HIS A 89 -3.34 -0.47 7.98
C HIS A 89 -3.65 -1.56 6.97
N SER A 90 -3.58 -1.21 5.69
CA SER A 90 -3.92 -2.10 4.57
C SER A 90 -3.39 -1.54 3.25
N THR A 91 -3.89 -2.03 2.13
CA THR A 91 -3.68 -1.46 0.80
C THR A 91 -5.02 -1.20 0.11
N SER A 92 -5.12 -0.11 -0.64
CA SER A 92 -6.34 0.27 -1.35
C SER A 92 -6.70 -0.64 -2.54
N ILE A 93 -5.83 -1.55 -2.88
CA ILE A 93 -6.09 -2.57 -3.91
C ILE A 93 -7.36 -3.40 -3.60
N TYR A 94 -7.71 -3.54 -2.31
CA TYR A 94 -8.84 -4.36 -1.85
C TYR A 94 -10.19 -3.67 -1.91
N TRP A 95 -10.23 -2.35 -2.11
CA TRP A 95 -11.51 -1.61 -2.16
C TRP A 95 -11.73 -0.76 -3.41
N LYS A 96 -11.06 -1.12 -4.51
CA LYS A 96 -11.35 -0.52 -5.82
C LYS A 96 -12.85 -0.57 -6.20
N GLY A 97 -13.55 -1.60 -5.75
CA GLY A 97 -15.00 -1.73 -5.94
C GLY A 97 -15.86 -0.73 -5.14
N LYS A 98 -15.28 -0.06 -4.13
CA LYS A 98 -15.95 1.02 -3.37
C LYS A 98 -15.71 2.38 -4.04
N ASP A 99 -14.51 2.60 -4.53
CA ASP A 99 -14.12 3.74 -5.36
C ASP A 99 -12.89 3.37 -6.19
N ILE A 100 -13.04 3.36 -7.50
CA ILE A 100 -11.96 3.03 -8.44
C ILE A 100 -10.77 3.99 -8.29
N ASN A 101 -10.99 5.25 -7.88
CA ASN A 101 -9.92 6.23 -7.72
C ASN A 101 -8.93 5.85 -6.60
N THR A 102 -9.26 4.89 -5.74
CA THR A 102 -8.34 4.44 -4.68
C THR A 102 -7.12 3.70 -5.22
N ILE A 103 -7.17 3.16 -6.44
CA ILE A 103 -6.05 2.43 -7.06
C ILE A 103 -4.81 3.31 -7.26
N TRP A 104 -5.01 4.60 -7.47
CA TRP A 104 -3.91 5.56 -7.70
C TRP A 104 -2.94 5.67 -6.53
N PHE A 105 -3.37 5.26 -5.34
CA PHE A 105 -2.60 5.36 -4.09
C PHE A 105 -2.03 4.02 -3.63
N THR A 106 -2.06 3.01 -4.47
CA THR A 106 -1.40 1.72 -4.23
C THR A 106 -0.53 1.33 -5.42
N THR A 107 -1.13 0.87 -6.52
CA THR A 107 -0.41 0.45 -7.71
C THR A 107 -1.27 0.55 -8.95
N VAL A 108 -0.61 0.77 -10.08
CA VAL A 108 -1.20 0.66 -11.42
C VAL A 108 -0.25 -0.14 -12.30
N PRO A 109 -0.72 -1.13 -13.05
CA PRO A 109 0.15 -1.87 -13.98
C PRO A 109 0.89 -0.93 -14.93
N PHE A 110 2.20 -1.16 -15.12
CA PHE A 110 3.12 -0.29 -15.87
C PHE A 110 3.22 1.15 -15.33
N GLY A 111 2.74 1.39 -14.10
CA GLY A 111 2.71 2.68 -13.43
C GLY A 111 4.04 3.12 -12.84
N MET A 112 3.97 3.90 -11.76
CA MET A 112 5.13 4.47 -11.06
C MET A 112 5.91 3.42 -10.27
N THR A 113 7.24 3.53 -10.28
CA THR A 113 8.11 2.85 -9.30
C THR A 113 7.95 3.46 -7.91
N THR A 114 8.49 2.81 -6.87
CA THR A 114 8.37 3.31 -5.49
C THR A 114 8.91 4.72 -5.33
N LYS A 115 10.07 5.02 -5.92
CA LYS A 115 10.67 6.37 -5.90
C LYS A 115 9.76 7.40 -6.56
N GLU A 116 9.21 7.07 -7.73
CA GLU A 116 8.25 7.91 -8.46
C GLU A 116 6.97 8.11 -7.66
N GLN A 117 6.42 7.04 -7.05
CA GLN A 117 5.20 7.08 -6.26
C GLN A 117 5.35 7.97 -5.02
N TYR A 118 6.43 7.81 -4.25
CA TYR A 118 6.69 8.68 -3.10
C TYR A 118 6.94 10.13 -3.49
N ALA A 119 7.69 10.37 -4.58
CA ALA A 119 7.91 11.71 -5.08
C ALA A 119 6.59 12.38 -5.51
N TRP A 120 5.72 11.66 -6.21
CA TRP A 120 4.38 12.14 -6.57
C TRP A 120 3.50 12.40 -5.35
N LEU A 121 3.49 11.47 -4.38
CA LEU A 121 2.68 11.63 -3.17
C LEU A 121 3.11 12.84 -2.34
N TYR A 122 4.40 12.99 -2.04
CA TYR A 122 4.87 13.99 -1.09
C TYR A 122 5.26 15.33 -1.71
N TYR A 123 5.64 15.37 -2.98
CA TYR A 123 6.15 16.57 -3.67
C TYR A 123 5.41 16.91 -4.98
N GLY A 124 4.46 16.05 -5.39
CA GLY A 124 3.48 16.32 -6.43
C GLY A 124 2.08 16.52 -5.84
N ASP A 125 1.06 16.19 -6.63
CA ASP A 125 -0.35 16.34 -6.23
C ASP A 125 -0.95 15.12 -5.52
N GLY A 126 -0.17 14.07 -5.29
CA GLY A 126 -0.67 12.79 -4.82
C GLY A 126 -1.42 12.87 -3.50
N MET A 127 -0.88 13.56 -2.47
CA MET A 127 -1.57 13.73 -1.17
C MET A 127 -2.84 14.58 -1.28
N LYS A 128 -2.90 15.54 -2.20
CA LYS A 128 -4.12 16.32 -2.49
C LYS A 128 -5.22 15.41 -3.01
N TYR A 129 -4.92 14.59 -4.01
CA TYR A 129 -5.87 13.64 -4.58
C TYR A 129 -6.25 12.54 -3.59
N MET A 130 -5.28 12.02 -2.82
CA MET A 130 -5.56 11.04 -1.77
C MET A 130 -6.57 11.59 -0.76
N LYS A 131 -6.38 12.81 -0.28
CA LYS A 131 -7.34 13.47 0.61
C LYS A 131 -8.71 13.59 -0.05
N GLN A 132 -8.81 14.05 -1.29
CA GLN A 132 -10.06 14.24 -2.02
C GLN A 132 -10.84 12.91 -2.15
N VAL A 133 -10.17 11.83 -2.52
CA VAL A 133 -10.79 10.50 -2.68
C VAL A 133 -11.25 9.93 -1.33
N TYR A 134 -10.43 10.07 -0.27
CA TYR A 134 -10.75 9.48 1.03
C TYR A 134 -11.73 10.31 1.89
N ASP A 135 -11.91 11.60 1.61
CA ASP A 135 -12.89 12.45 2.34
C ASP A 135 -14.32 11.87 2.28
N ARG A 136 -14.73 11.25 1.17
CA ARG A 136 -16.05 10.57 1.04
C ARG A 136 -16.25 9.42 2.02
N PHE A 137 -15.18 8.78 2.46
CA PHE A 137 -15.21 7.73 3.46
C PHE A 137 -15.10 8.25 4.90
N LYS A 138 -14.93 9.56 5.09
CA LYS A 138 -14.68 10.20 6.40
C LYS A 138 -13.43 9.61 7.08
N VAL A 139 -12.44 9.30 6.28
CA VAL A 139 -11.15 8.71 6.65
C VAL A 139 -10.04 9.59 6.10
N LEU A 140 -8.99 9.78 6.88
CA LEU A 140 -7.72 10.32 6.40
C LEU A 140 -6.84 9.14 6.02
N SER A 141 -6.16 9.24 4.87
CA SER A 141 -5.22 8.23 4.41
C SER A 141 -3.83 8.82 4.27
N PHE A 142 -2.82 8.03 4.63
CA PHE A 142 -1.40 8.37 4.55
C PHE A 142 -0.61 7.17 4.02
N PRO A 143 0.52 7.38 3.34
CA PRO A 143 1.44 6.30 3.02
C PRO A 143 1.79 5.46 4.25
N GLY A 144 1.81 4.15 4.09
CA GLY A 144 1.95 3.21 5.21
C GLY A 144 2.99 2.12 4.99
N GLY A 145 3.75 2.18 3.91
CA GLY A 145 4.77 1.21 3.52
C GLY A 145 4.70 0.90 2.04
N ASN A 146 5.76 0.39 1.48
CA ASN A 146 5.81 0.03 0.07
C ASN A 146 6.57 -1.30 -0.12
N THR A 147 6.04 -2.16 -0.96
CA THR A 147 6.67 -3.46 -1.24
C THR A 147 7.75 -3.38 -2.33
N GLY A 148 7.95 -2.21 -2.93
CA GLY A 148 8.82 -2.12 -4.10
C GLY A 148 8.16 -2.71 -5.35
N SER A 149 8.97 -2.94 -6.38
CA SER A 149 8.53 -3.66 -7.58
C SER A 149 8.35 -5.13 -7.27
N GLN A 150 7.15 -5.62 -7.50
CA GLN A 150 6.81 -7.02 -7.21
C GLN A 150 7.11 -7.95 -8.39
N MET A 151 7.29 -9.23 -8.07
CA MET A 151 7.38 -10.29 -9.06
C MET A 151 6.00 -10.59 -9.67
N GLY A 152 5.99 -11.03 -10.94
CA GLY A 152 4.76 -11.31 -11.70
C GLY A 152 3.97 -12.54 -11.24
N GLY A 153 4.54 -13.29 -10.30
CA GLY A 153 3.86 -14.38 -9.60
C GLY A 153 4.38 -15.77 -9.89
N TRP A 154 3.73 -16.73 -9.25
CA TRP A 154 4.01 -18.17 -9.29
C TRP A 154 3.00 -18.89 -10.15
N PHE A 155 3.48 -19.72 -11.06
CA PHE A 155 2.66 -20.46 -12.03
C PHE A 155 2.99 -21.95 -11.99
N ARG A 156 1.96 -22.80 -12.06
CA ARG A 156 2.13 -24.26 -12.17
C ARG A 156 2.57 -24.66 -13.57
N LYS A 157 2.25 -23.87 -14.59
CA LYS A 157 2.62 -24.07 -15.99
C LYS A 157 3.37 -22.86 -16.54
N GLU A 158 4.24 -23.10 -17.50
CA GLU A 158 4.95 -22.04 -18.20
C GLU A 158 4.00 -21.26 -19.12
N ILE A 159 4.12 -19.94 -19.13
CA ILE A 159 3.41 -19.03 -20.03
C ILE A 159 4.34 -18.68 -21.19
N LYS A 160 4.05 -19.18 -22.35
CA LYS A 160 4.84 -18.97 -23.59
C LYS A 160 4.16 -18.03 -24.57
N THR A 161 2.82 -18.02 -24.56
CA THR A 161 1.99 -17.25 -25.49
C THR A 161 0.85 -16.58 -24.75
N VAL A 162 0.13 -15.69 -25.43
CA VAL A 162 -1.11 -15.06 -24.89
C VAL A 162 -2.21 -16.11 -24.70
N GLU A 163 -2.25 -17.12 -25.53
CA GLU A 163 -3.21 -18.24 -25.46
C GLU A 163 -3.10 -19.02 -24.16
N ASP A 164 -1.88 -19.13 -23.59
CA ASP A 164 -1.69 -19.83 -22.32
C ASP A 164 -2.36 -19.15 -21.12
N LEU A 165 -2.76 -17.90 -21.28
CA LEU A 165 -3.53 -17.16 -20.28
C LEU A 165 -5.02 -17.53 -20.29
N LYS A 166 -5.56 -18.03 -21.40
CA LYS A 166 -6.99 -18.32 -21.52
C LYS A 166 -7.39 -19.49 -20.62
N GLY A 167 -8.38 -19.23 -19.76
CA GLY A 167 -8.88 -20.22 -18.82
C GLY A 167 -8.00 -20.46 -17.58
N LEU A 168 -6.82 -19.83 -17.51
CA LEU A 168 -5.94 -19.90 -16.33
C LEU A 168 -6.70 -19.38 -15.09
N LYS A 169 -6.74 -20.17 -14.01
CA LYS A 169 -7.30 -19.72 -12.74
C LYS A 169 -6.22 -19.02 -11.92
N MET A 170 -6.31 -17.73 -11.77
CA MET A 170 -5.27 -16.94 -11.10
C MET A 170 -5.82 -16.04 -9.99
N ARG A 171 -5.16 -16.08 -8.85
CA ARG A 171 -5.34 -15.04 -7.83
C ARG A 171 -4.48 -13.84 -8.21
N ILE A 172 -5.13 -12.76 -8.54
CA ILE A 172 -4.49 -11.46 -8.79
C ILE A 172 -5.51 -10.34 -8.49
N PRO A 173 -5.26 -9.49 -7.46
CA PRO A 173 -6.20 -8.46 -7.05
C PRO A 173 -6.09 -7.19 -7.90
N GLY A 174 -6.94 -6.23 -7.60
CA GLY A 174 -6.85 -4.87 -8.10
C GLY A 174 -7.12 -4.72 -9.59
N LEU A 175 -6.46 -3.74 -10.19
CA LEU A 175 -6.59 -3.43 -11.61
C LEU A 175 -5.94 -4.50 -12.49
N ALA A 176 -4.84 -5.09 -12.02
CA ALA A 176 -4.16 -6.16 -12.74
C ALA A 176 -5.07 -7.38 -12.96
N GLY A 177 -5.96 -7.67 -12.02
CA GLY A 177 -6.99 -8.70 -12.21
C GLY A 177 -7.92 -8.40 -13.39
N GLU A 178 -8.34 -7.14 -13.58
CA GLU A 178 -9.16 -6.77 -14.73
C GLU A 178 -8.39 -6.86 -16.05
N VAL A 179 -7.12 -6.48 -16.04
CA VAL A 179 -6.23 -6.62 -17.22
C VAL A 179 -6.11 -8.09 -17.63
N MET A 180 -5.86 -8.98 -16.67
CA MET A 180 -5.75 -10.42 -16.91
C MET A 180 -7.08 -11.04 -17.36
N ALA A 181 -8.20 -10.62 -16.76
CA ALA A 181 -9.54 -11.10 -17.15
C ALA A 181 -9.86 -10.77 -18.61
N ARG A 182 -9.45 -9.62 -19.13
CA ARG A 182 -9.63 -9.26 -20.56
C ARG A 182 -8.83 -10.16 -21.50
N LEU A 183 -7.76 -10.78 -21.02
CA LEU A 183 -6.96 -11.76 -21.75
C LEU A 183 -7.45 -13.22 -21.56
N GLY A 184 -8.60 -13.39 -20.90
CA GLY A 184 -9.26 -14.68 -20.74
C GLY A 184 -8.86 -15.45 -19.47
N VAL A 185 -8.20 -14.81 -18.51
CA VAL A 185 -7.86 -15.40 -17.21
C VAL A 185 -9.09 -15.43 -16.29
N ASN A 186 -9.34 -16.54 -15.61
CA ASN A 186 -10.34 -16.64 -14.56
C ASN A 186 -9.75 -16.09 -13.24
N VAL A 187 -10.06 -14.83 -12.96
CA VAL A 187 -9.47 -14.09 -11.83
C VAL A 187 -10.26 -14.25 -10.56
N THR A 188 -9.56 -14.43 -9.43
CA THR A 188 -10.12 -14.43 -8.09
C THR A 188 -9.30 -13.55 -7.15
N ASN A 189 -9.92 -13.10 -6.05
CA ASN A 189 -9.26 -12.36 -4.98
C ASN A 189 -9.37 -13.15 -3.67
N ILE A 190 -8.26 -13.76 -3.25
CA ILE A 190 -8.16 -14.61 -2.06
C ILE A 190 -7.18 -13.94 -1.08
N PRO A 191 -7.50 -13.87 0.23
CA PRO A 191 -6.58 -13.37 1.25
C PRO A 191 -5.27 -14.17 1.32
N GLY A 192 -4.15 -13.50 1.64
CA GLY A 192 -2.80 -14.07 1.62
C GLY A 192 -2.65 -15.39 2.38
N GLY A 193 -3.28 -15.52 3.55
CA GLY A 193 -3.21 -16.75 4.37
C GLY A 193 -3.86 -17.99 3.77
N GLU A 194 -4.60 -17.87 2.66
CA GLU A 194 -5.28 -18.98 1.99
C GLU A 194 -4.61 -19.38 0.66
N LEU A 195 -3.60 -18.62 0.23
CA LEU A 195 -3.00 -18.75 -1.11
C LEU A 195 -2.27 -20.07 -1.31
N TYR A 196 -1.44 -20.48 -0.35
CA TYR A 196 -0.71 -21.75 -0.45
C TYR A 196 -1.67 -22.94 -0.64
N THR A 197 -2.67 -23.03 0.22
CA THR A 197 -3.65 -24.13 0.15
C THR A 197 -4.44 -24.12 -1.16
N SER A 198 -4.81 -22.93 -1.65
CA SER A 198 -5.54 -22.80 -2.92
C SER A 198 -4.70 -23.22 -4.12
N LEU A 199 -3.40 -22.88 -4.13
CA LEU A 199 -2.47 -23.28 -5.19
C LEU A 199 -2.16 -24.79 -5.12
N ASP A 200 -1.91 -25.32 -3.92
CA ASP A 200 -1.61 -26.72 -3.67
C ASP A 200 -2.76 -27.65 -4.10
N ARG A 201 -3.99 -27.30 -3.75
CA ARG A 201 -5.18 -28.05 -4.14
C ARG A 201 -5.62 -27.87 -5.59
N GLY A 202 -4.97 -26.99 -6.36
CA GLY A 202 -5.34 -26.70 -7.76
C GLY A 202 -6.65 -25.90 -7.91
N THR A 203 -7.14 -25.28 -6.84
CA THR A 203 -8.25 -24.32 -6.91
C THR A 203 -7.86 -23.13 -7.77
N ILE A 204 -6.58 -22.74 -7.72
CA ILE A 204 -5.93 -21.78 -8.62
C ILE A 204 -4.70 -22.43 -9.28
N ASP A 205 -4.35 -21.97 -10.47
CA ASP A 205 -3.20 -22.43 -11.26
C ASP A 205 -2.00 -21.49 -11.13
N ALA A 206 -2.27 -20.25 -10.70
CA ALA A 206 -1.27 -19.21 -10.52
C ALA A 206 -1.70 -18.20 -9.44
N LEU A 207 -0.73 -17.52 -8.89
CA LEU A 207 -0.93 -16.38 -7.98
C LEU A 207 0.23 -15.39 -8.09
N GLU A 208 -0.04 -14.14 -7.80
CA GLU A 208 0.98 -13.15 -7.46
C GLU A 208 0.95 -12.86 -5.96
N TRP A 209 2.10 -12.44 -5.41
CA TRP A 209 2.18 -12.03 -4.01
C TRP A 209 3.05 -10.78 -3.86
N VAL A 210 4.35 -10.90 -3.58
CA VAL A 210 5.22 -9.71 -3.44
C VAL A 210 6.55 -9.93 -4.15
N GLY A 211 7.43 -10.74 -3.58
CA GLY A 211 8.79 -10.95 -4.04
C GLY A 211 9.51 -12.00 -3.19
N PRO A 212 10.77 -12.33 -3.51
CA PRO A 212 11.45 -13.50 -2.96
C PRO A 212 11.50 -13.51 -1.42
N GLY A 213 11.69 -12.36 -0.77
CA GLY A 213 11.74 -12.25 0.69
C GLY A 213 10.48 -12.75 1.40
N MET A 214 9.32 -12.54 0.78
CA MET A 214 8.03 -12.97 1.34
C MET A 214 7.53 -14.27 0.71
N ASP A 215 7.68 -14.43 -0.59
CA ASP A 215 7.11 -15.53 -1.37
C ASP A 215 7.69 -16.88 -0.95
N ILE A 216 9.01 -16.93 -0.66
CA ILE A 216 9.67 -18.14 -0.18
C ILE A 216 9.15 -18.55 1.20
N LYS A 217 8.90 -17.59 2.09
CA LYS A 217 8.31 -17.85 3.42
C LYS A 217 6.89 -18.44 3.30
N MET A 218 6.16 -18.06 2.25
CA MET A 218 4.81 -18.57 1.96
C MET A 218 4.82 -19.98 1.33
N GLY A 219 5.97 -20.45 0.84
CA GLY A 219 6.15 -21.80 0.33
C GLY A 219 5.62 -22.06 -1.08
N PHE A 220 5.26 -21.04 -1.86
CA PHE A 220 4.66 -21.19 -3.20
C PHE A 220 5.54 -22.00 -4.17
N HIS A 221 6.87 -21.88 -4.04
CA HIS A 221 7.86 -22.62 -4.83
C HIS A 221 7.73 -24.15 -4.73
N LYS A 222 7.09 -24.67 -3.67
CA LYS A 222 6.89 -26.12 -3.47
C LYS A 222 5.83 -26.70 -4.40
N VAL A 223 4.92 -25.87 -4.88
CA VAL A 223 3.73 -26.27 -5.64
C VAL A 223 3.59 -25.60 -7.01
N ALA A 224 4.42 -24.57 -7.30
CA ALA A 224 4.48 -23.87 -8.58
C ALA A 224 5.92 -23.54 -8.94
N PRO A 225 6.52 -24.19 -9.98
CA PRO A 225 7.94 -24.04 -10.27
C PRO A 225 8.33 -22.81 -11.10
N TYR A 226 7.37 -22.14 -11.74
CA TYR A 226 7.64 -20.98 -12.59
C TYR A 226 7.42 -19.68 -11.84
N TYR A 227 8.45 -18.84 -11.75
CA TYR A 227 8.45 -17.56 -11.06
C TYR A 227 8.73 -16.43 -12.03
N TYR A 228 7.75 -15.60 -12.30
CA TYR A 228 7.84 -14.57 -13.34
C TYR A 228 8.21 -13.20 -12.78
N THR A 229 9.00 -12.43 -13.58
CA THR A 229 9.26 -11.01 -13.30
C THR A 229 7.99 -10.18 -13.45
N GLY A 230 7.96 -9.03 -12.74
CA GLY A 230 6.75 -8.22 -12.59
C GLY A 230 6.39 -7.36 -13.80
N TRP A 231 5.13 -6.96 -13.85
CA TRP A 231 4.56 -5.99 -14.77
C TRP A 231 3.42 -5.18 -14.12
N HIS A 232 2.79 -5.76 -13.12
CA HIS A 232 1.50 -5.33 -12.56
C HIS A 232 1.63 -4.37 -11.38
N GLU A 233 2.67 -4.54 -10.57
CA GLU A 233 2.94 -3.74 -9.38
C GLU A 233 4.41 -3.25 -9.37
N PRO A 234 4.73 -2.21 -10.16
CA PRO A 234 6.07 -1.61 -10.12
C PRO A 234 6.35 -0.88 -8.80
N SER A 235 5.30 -0.65 -8.02
CA SER A 235 5.24 -0.14 -6.66
C SER A 235 3.94 -0.62 -6.06
N SER A 236 3.90 -1.05 -4.80
CA SER A 236 2.63 -1.33 -4.12
C SER A 236 2.64 -0.65 -2.76
N GLU A 237 1.96 0.51 -2.71
CA GLU A 237 1.85 1.33 -1.52
C GLU A 237 0.80 0.77 -0.59
N LEU A 238 1.18 0.62 0.68
CA LEU A 238 0.27 0.38 1.79
C LEU A 238 -0.18 1.71 2.38
N GLN A 239 -1.22 1.68 3.20
CA GLN A 239 -1.81 2.90 3.74
C GLN A 239 -2.13 2.76 5.22
N PHE A 240 -1.80 3.80 5.96
CA PHE A 240 -2.46 4.08 7.22
C PHE A 240 -3.75 4.84 6.96
N MET A 241 -4.80 4.40 7.59
CA MET A 241 -6.12 5.05 7.57
C MET A 241 -6.48 5.49 8.98
N ILE A 242 -7.03 6.70 9.12
CA ILE A 242 -7.43 7.23 10.42
C ILE A 242 -8.87 7.73 10.31
N ASN A 243 -9.72 7.36 11.25
CA ASN A 243 -11.05 7.94 11.35
C ASN A 243 -10.95 9.46 11.54
N LYS A 244 -11.56 10.24 10.63
CA LYS A 244 -11.42 11.71 10.60
C LYS A 244 -11.82 12.36 11.92
N LYS A 245 -12.94 11.91 12.53
CA LYS A 245 -13.40 12.45 13.82
C LYS A 245 -12.49 12.10 14.99
N ALA A 246 -11.84 10.92 14.96
CA ALA A 246 -10.87 10.56 15.98
C ALA A 246 -9.62 11.43 15.86
N TYR A 247 -9.13 11.63 14.63
CA TYR A 247 -7.98 12.49 14.36
C TYR A 247 -8.22 13.96 14.75
N GLU A 248 -9.40 14.51 14.45
CA GLU A 248 -9.76 15.89 14.77
C GLU A 248 -9.74 16.19 16.28
N LYS A 249 -10.01 15.18 17.11
CA LYS A 249 -9.97 15.29 18.58
C LYS A 249 -8.56 15.26 19.19
N LEU A 250 -7.56 14.85 18.43
CA LEU A 250 -6.19 14.81 18.94
C LEU A 250 -5.63 16.23 19.12
N PRO A 251 -4.78 16.45 20.14
CA PRO A 251 -3.91 17.62 20.20
C PRO A 251 -3.01 17.70 18.96
N ASP A 252 -2.64 18.91 18.53
CA ASP A 252 -1.83 19.11 17.33
C ASP A 252 -0.43 18.49 17.44
N GLU A 253 0.11 18.44 18.63
CA GLU A 253 1.34 17.72 18.98
C GLU A 253 1.24 16.24 18.56
N TYR A 254 0.17 15.53 18.95
CA TYR A 254 0.00 14.11 18.62
C TYR A 254 -0.34 13.89 17.14
N LYS A 255 -1.02 14.83 16.49
CA LYS A 255 -1.19 14.81 15.02
C LYS A 255 0.17 14.90 14.31
N SER A 256 1.08 15.71 14.82
CA SER A 256 2.44 15.86 14.27
C SER A 256 3.28 14.60 14.49
N MET A 257 3.23 14.02 15.69
CA MET A 257 3.87 12.75 16.01
C MET A 257 3.39 11.62 15.10
N LEU A 258 2.07 11.48 14.88
CA LEU A 258 1.50 10.49 13.98
C LEU A 258 2.00 10.63 12.55
N LYS A 259 1.99 11.84 12.00
CA LYS A 259 2.48 12.08 10.63
C LYS A 259 3.95 11.70 10.49
N THR A 260 4.77 12.06 11.46
CA THR A 260 6.21 11.73 11.49
C THR A 260 6.43 10.23 11.60
N ALA A 261 5.77 9.56 12.54
CA ALA A 261 5.90 8.13 12.75
C ALA A 261 5.43 7.32 11.52
N MET A 262 4.28 7.68 10.93
CA MET A 262 3.78 7.01 9.73
C MET A 262 4.73 7.17 8.55
N LYS A 263 5.28 8.37 8.33
CA LYS A 263 6.24 8.61 7.25
C LYS A 263 7.54 7.83 7.45
N ALA A 264 8.07 7.81 8.66
CA ALA A 264 9.27 7.05 9.01
C ALA A 264 9.05 5.54 8.83
N ALA A 265 7.98 4.98 9.39
CA ALA A 265 7.65 3.57 9.27
C ALA A 265 7.38 3.12 7.83
N SER A 266 6.78 4.02 7.01
CA SER A 266 6.53 3.75 5.59
C SER A 266 7.83 3.61 4.80
N ALA A 267 8.77 4.54 4.97
CA ALA A 267 10.07 4.48 4.32
C ALA A 267 10.88 3.27 4.76
N ASP A 268 10.85 2.98 6.06
CA ASP A 268 11.59 1.87 6.66
C ASP A 268 11.09 0.51 6.15
N MET A 269 9.78 0.31 5.98
CA MET A 269 9.25 -0.94 5.40
C MET A 269 9.77 -1.19 3.99
N TYR A 270 9.88 -0.18 3.16
CA TYR A 270 10.43 -0.33 1.80
C TYR A 270 11.88 -0.82 1.85
N ILE A 271 12.68 -0.24 2.73
CA ILE A 271 14.08 -0.60 2.92
C ILE A 271 14.19 -2.04 3.48
N GLU A 272 13.37 -2.38 4.49
CA GLU A 272 13.27 -3.72 5.07
C GLU A 272 12.94 -4.77 4.00
N ASN A 273 11.91 -4.52 3.19
CA ASN A 273 11.48 -5.45 2.14
C ASN A 273 12.55 -5.61 1.03
N PHE A 274 13.22 -4.52 0.66
CA PHE A 274 14.29 -4.57 -0.34
C PHE A 274 15.47 -5.42 0.17
N ALA A 275 15.93 -5.17 1.40
CA ALA A 275 17.03 -5.91 2.01
C ALA A 275 16.70 -7.41 2.17
N GLU A 276 15.50 -7.74 2.68
CA GLU A 276 15.06 -9.13 2.79
C GLU A 276 14.96 -9.82 1.42
N SER A 277 14.48 -9.13 0.41
CA SER A 277 14.34 -9.69 -0.94
C SER A 277 15.68 -9.92 -1.61
N ALA A 278 16.67 -9.04 -1.43
CA ALA A 278 18.02 -9.22 -1.95
C ALA A 278 18.69 -10.47 -1.35
N VAL A 279 18.61 -10.64 -0.03
CA VAL A 279 19.16 -11.83 0.65
C VAL A 279 18.40 -13.10 0.24
N ALA A 280 17.07 -13.03 0.18
CA ALA A 280 16.26 -14.18 -0.19
C ALA A 280 16.45 -14.60 -1.64
N TRP A 281 16.74 -13.66 -2.55
CA TRP A 281 17.01 -13.95 -3.95
C TRP A 281 18.24 -14.85 -4.13
N ASP A 282 19.36 -14.50 -3.49
CA ASP A 282 20.57 -15.31 -3.57
C ASP A 282 20.38 -16.68 -2.94
N LYS A 283 19.78 -16.73 -1.77
CA LYS A 283 19.48 -17.98 -1.06
C LYS A 283 18.50 -18.86 -1.85
N MET A 284 17.50 -18.28 -2.49
CA MET A 284 16.53 -19.00 -3.32
C MET A 284 17.20 -19.77 -4.45
N LYS A 285 18.20 -19.19 -5.11
CA LYS A 285 18.94 -19.85 -6.20
C LYS A 285 19.76 -21.04 -5.70
N GLN A 286 20.29 -20.97 -4.48
CA GLN A 286 21.09 -22.02 -3.87
C GLN A 286 20.21 -23.15 -3.31
N ASP A 287 19.19 -22.80 -2.52
CA ASP A 287 18.38 -23.76 -1.78
C ASP A 287 17.29 -24.42 -2.66
N TYR A 288 16.83 -23.73 -3.72
CA TYR A 288 15.73 -24.19 -4.58
C TYR A 288 16.06 -24.10 -6.07
N PRO A 289 17.05 -24.86 -6.57
CA PRO A 289 17.54 -24.77 -7.97
C PRO A 289 16.47 -25.18 -9.01
N ASN A 290 15.40 -25.81 -8.59
CA ASN A 290 14.28 -26.19 -9.47
C ASN A 290 13.33 -25.03 -9.81
N ILE A 291 13.44 -23.88 -9.13
CA ILE A 291 12.66 -22.68 -9.45
C ILE A 291 13.13 -22.14 -10.81
N LYS A 292 12.18 -22.01 -11.72
CA LYS A 292 12.40 -21.49 -13.07
C LYS A 292 12.00 -20.03 -13.11
N VAL A 293 12.97 -19.14 -12.86
CA VAL A 293 12.75 -17.70 -13.00
C VAL A 293 12.64 -17.36 -14.49
N LYS A 294 11.57 -16.63 -14.85
CA LYS A 294 11.22 -16.28 -16.23
C LYS A 294 10.79 -14.81 -16.32
N SER A 295 10.98 -14.24 -17.50
CA SER A 295 10.25 -13.03 -17.91
C SER A 295 9.11 -13.44 -18.84
N PHE A 296 8.01 -12.69 -18.80
CA PHE A 296 6.94 -12.91 -19.76
C PHE A 296 7.45 -12.62 -21.17
N PRO A 297 7.10 -13.45 -22.18
CA PRO A 297 7.47 -13.19 -23.57
C PRO A 297 6.97 -11.82 -24.05
N LEU A 298 7.71 -11.18 -24.94
CA LEU A 298 7.38 -9.87 -25.47
C LEU A 298 5.94 -9.75 -26.01
N PRO A 299 5.39 -10.75 -26.77
CA PRO A 299 3.98 -10.70 -27.19
C PRO A 299 3.00 -10.65 -26.00
N VAL A 300 3.27 -11.40 -24.93
CA VAL A 300 2.46 -11.39 -23.69
C VAL A 300 2.53 -10.02 -23.02
N MET A 301 3.74 -9.47 -22.85
CA MET A 301 3.92 -8.12 -22.30
C MET A 301 3.23 -7.03 -23.10
N LYS A 302 3.26 -7.11 -24.44
CA LYS A 302 2.52 -6.17 -25.32
C LYS A 302 1.01 -6.30 -25.13
N ALA A 303 0.49 -7.52 -25.01
CA ALA A 303 -0.94 -7.76 -24.78
C ALA A 303 -1.38 -7.24 -23.41
N LEU A 304 -0.59 -7.47 -22.35
CA LEU A 304 -0.81 -6.93 -21.00
C LEU A 304 -0.82 -5.39 -20.99
N LYS A 305 0.14 -4.77 -21.67
CA LYS A 305 0.21 -3.30 -21.77
C LYS A 305 -1.00 -2.73 -22.51
N LYS A 306 -1.37 -3.30 -23.65
CA LYS A 306 -2.56 -2.89 -24.42
C LYS A 306 -3.82 -3.04 -23.59
N SER A 307 -4.01 -4.19 -22.94
CA SER A 307 -5.16 -4.42 -22.06
C SER A 307 -5.20 -3.43 -20.87
N THR A 308 -4.04 -3.07 -20.33
CA THR A 308 -3.94 -2.05 -19.27
C THR A 308 -4.43 -0.70 -19.75
N ASP A 309 -3.97 -0.24 -20.93
CA ASP A 309 -4.36 1.04 -21.50
C ASP A 309 -5.87 1.08 -21.76
N GLU A 310 -6.43 0.02 -22.33
CA GLU A 310 -7.88 -0.10 -22.56
C GLU A 310 -8.71 -0.06 -21.28
N VAL A 311 -8.22 -0.68 -20.17
CA VAL A 311 -8.89 -0.64 -18.87
C VAL A 311 -8.87 0.78 -18.32
N LEU A 312 -7.70 1.44 -18.35
CA LEU A 312 -7.54 2.82 -17.83
C LEU A 312 -8.39 3.82 -18.65
N GLU A 313 -8.39 3.72 -19.97
CA GLU A 313 -9.22 4.54 -20.85
C GLU A 313 -10.71 4.32 -20.59
N GLY A 314 -11.11 3.06 -20.37
CA GLY A 314 -12.49 2.69 -20.04
C GLY A 314 -12.99 3.32 -18.74
N TYR A 315 -12.13 3.47 -17.72
CA TYR A 315 -12.47 4.21 -16.51
C TYR A 315 -12.41 5.73 -16.69
N ALA A 316 -11.39 6.24 -17.37
CA ALA A 316 -11.22 7.66 -17.62
C ALA A 316 -12.37 8.27 -18.43
N SER A 317 -12.96 7.51 -19.35
CA SER A 317 -14.12 7.95 -20.14
C SER A 317 -15.42 8.13 -19.33
N LYS A 318 -15.48 7.53 -18.12
CA LYS A 318 -16.69 7.52 -17.26
C LYS A 318 -16.51 8.23 -15.92
N ASN A 319 -15.30 8.63 -15.58
CA ASN A 319 -14.97 9.22 -14.29
C ASN A 319 -13.93 10.33 -14.47
N GLU A 320 -14.39 11.58 -14.36
CA GLU A 320 -13.55 12.76 -14.58
C GLU A 320 -12.39 12.85 -13.59
N LEU A 321 -12.64 12.55 -12.28
CA LEU A 321 -11.57 12.54 -11.28
C LEU A 321 -10.52 11.45 -11.59
N PHE A 322 -10.96 10.29 -12.07
CA PHE A 322 -10.05 9.23 -12.51
C PHE A 322 -9.13 9.70 -13.63
N LYS A 323 -9.72 10.35 -14.64
CA LYS A 323 -9.01 10.93 -15.78
C LYS A 323 -8.01 12.00 -15.33
N GLU A 324 -8.45 12.94 -14.48
CA GLU A 324 -7.61 14.01 -13.94
C GLU A 324 -6.37 13.44 -13.20
N ILE A 325 -6.57 12.47 -12.31
CA ILE A 325 -5.47 11.84 -11.57
C ILE A 325 -4.53 11.10 -12.53
N TRP A 326 -5.09 10.35 -13.50
CA TRP A 326 -4.29 9.61 -14.48
C TRP A 326 -3.42 10.54 -15.34
N GLU A 327 -3.99 11.64 -15.82
CA GLU A 327 -3.24 12.63 -16.60
C GLU A 327 -2.12 13.29 -15.76
N ASN A 328 -2.43 13.62 -14.53
CA ASN A 328 -1.44 14.15 -13.58
C ASN A 328 -0.29 13.15 -13.33
N GLN A 329 -0.61 11.87 -13.10
CA GLN A 329 0.42 10.83 -12.95
C GLN A 329 1.25 10.63 -14.22
N LYS A 330 0.63 10.61 -15.40
CA LYS A 330 1.36 10.50 -16.68
C LYS A 330 2.36 11.64 -16.88
N GLU A 331 1.94 12.87 -16.61
CA GLU A 331 2.81 14.03 -16.74
C GLU A 331 3.97 13.99 -15.73
N PHE A 332 3.69 13.59 -14.49
CA PHE A 332 4.72 13.41 -13.47
C PHE A 332 5.72 12.32 -13.86
N MET A 333 5.24 11.13 -14.26
CA MET A 333 6.09 10.02 -14.70
C MET A 333 6.98 10.39 -15.88
N LYS A 334 6.47 11.16 -16.84
CA LYS A 334 7.24 11.61 -18.00
C LYS A 334 8.47 12.42 -17.59
N LYS A 335 8.35 13.25 -16.54
CA LYS A 335 9.47 14.02 -15.98
C LYS A 335 10.39 13.14 -15.15
N ALA A 336 9.84 12.39 -14.21
CA ALA A 336 10.60 11.53 -13.30
C ALA A 336 11.45 10.50 -14.04
N ARG A 337 10.90 9.83 -15.06
CA ARG A 337 11.61 8.80 -15.84
C ARG A 337 12.78 9.34 -16.66
N LYS A 338 12.68 10.58 -17.17
CA LYS A 338 13.84 11.22 -17.82
C LYS A 338 15.03 11.35 -16.87
N TRP A 339 14.76 11.68 -15.61
CA TRP A 339 15.78 11.75 -14.59
C TRP A 339 16.29 10.37 -14.17
N SER A 340 15.41 9.42 -13.93
CA SER A 340 15.79 8.06 -13.54
C SER A 340 16.68 7.35 -14.56
N LEU A 341 16.49 7.62 -15.87
CA LEU A 341 17.33 7.07 -16.93
C LEU A 341 18.79 7.59 -16.85
N ILE A 342 18.99 8.80 -16.34
CA ILE A 342 20.33 9.41 -16.21
C ILE A 342 20.95 9.06 -14.86
N GLU A 343 20.18 9.18 -13.77
CA GLU A 343 20.65 8.99 -12.41
C GLU A 343 20.91 7.52 -12.12
N GLU A 344 19.90 6.76 -11.77
CA GLU A 344 20.06 5.41 -11.21
C GLU A 344 20.29 4.36 -12.28
N TYR A 345 19.49 4.36 -13.34
CA TYR A 345 19.65 3.42 -14.43
C TYR A 345 20.96 3.65 -15.21
N GLY A 346 21.30 4.92 -15.48
CA GLY A 346 22.56 5.30 -16.12
C GLY A 346 23.76 4.84 -15.30
N TYR A 347 23.72 5.04 -13.98
CA TYR A 347 24.77 4.56 -13.08
C TYR A 347 24.89 3.02 -13.12
N ILE A 348 23.78 2.29 -12.96
CA ILE A 348 23.76 0.82 -12.97
C ILE A 348 24.29 0.30 -14.31
N LYS A 349 23.81 0.86 -15.42
CA LYS A 349 24.23 0.44 -16.77
C LYS A 349 25.73 0.61 -16.98
N THR A 350 26.28 1.78 -16.60
CA THR A 350 27.69 2.09 -16.83
C THR A 350 28.63 1.39 -15.87
N THR A 351 28.21 1.14 -14.62
CA THR A 351 29.09 0.54 -13.59
C THR A 351 29.02 -0.98 -13.54
N LEU A 352 27.89 -1.58 -13.87
CA LEU A 352 27.70 -3.04 -13.81
C LEU A 352 27.74 -3.70 -15.19
N GLY A 353 27.95 -2.94 -16.29
CA GLY A 353 28.01 -3.48 -17.65
C GLY A 353 26.72 -4.16 -18.11
N VAL A 354 25.57 -3.74 -17.59
CA VAL A 354 24.26 -4.25 -17.99
C VAL A 354 23.83 -3.51 -19.27
N GLU A 355 23.62 -4.26 -20.37
CA GLU A 355 23.14 -3.73 -21.65
C GLU A 355 21.64 -3.39 -21.65
#